data_4a374febafe29581a98367b7f708d78a
#
_entry.id   4a374febafe29581a98367b7f708d78a
#
_cell.length_a   1.000
_cell.length_b   1.000
_cell.length_c   1.000
_cell.angle_alpha   90.00
_cell.angle_beta   90.00
_cell.angle_gamma   90.00
#
_symmetry.space_group_name_H-M   'P 1'
#
loop_
_entity.id
_entity.type
_entity.pdbx_description
1 polymer ?
#
loop_
_entity_poly.entity_id
_entity_poly.type
_entity_poly.pdbx_seq_one_letter_code
_entity_poly.pdbx_strand_id
1 'polypeptide(L)'
;KAAFQRKWGRRALEDDWRRRKKEMSTFNENMADETEDASEGEVGELATDSLEAGLEPAASDDPKTREYYIQQLPLTPEDIQASNIIIEDGLYNMAMIYKDKLEDIPLATEAFEELERRFPKHSHLLESYYQVYLMALRSGNQALAAAYKNKLVTTFPESDYAVAIADPNYEYNIRMMDKVQDSIYQAPYASYLA
;
A
#
# COMPACT_ATOMS: atom_id res chain seq x y z
N LYS A 1 1.34 -35.49 -32.50
CA LYS A 1 0.15 -35.24 -31.71
C LYS A 1 -0.09 -36.36 -30.68
N ALA A 2 -0.11 -37.65 -31.10
CA ALA A 2 -0.33 -38.78 -30.21
C ALA A 2 0.77 -38.98 -29.12
N ALA A 3 2.05 -38.76 -29.44
CA ALA A 3 3.14 -38.83 -28.48
C ALA A 3 3.08 -37.72 -27.40
N PHE A 4 2.68 -36.53 -27.78
CA PHE A 4 2.45 -35.40 -26.86
C PHE A 4 1.28 -35.65 -25.93
N GLN A 5 0.16 -36.16 -26.48
CA GLN A 5 -1.02 -36.50 -25.68
C GLN A 5 -0.76 -37.65 -24.70
N ARG A 6 0.11 -38.62 -25.05
CA ARG A 6 0.50 -39.72 -24.17
C ARG A 6 1.36 -39.24 -23.00
N LYS A 7 2.21 -38.22 -23.24
CA LYS A 7 3.13 -37.67 -22.22
C LYS A 7 2.43 -36.66 -21.32
N TRP A 8 1.50 -35.83 -21.87
CA TRP A 8 0.94 -34.66 -21.20
C TRP A 8 -0.57 -34.76 -20.96
N GLY A 9 -1.23 -35.83 -21.42
CA GLY A 9 -2.68 -36.05 -21.31
C GLY A 9 -3.48 -35.19 -22.28
N ARG A 10 -4.81 -35.42 -22.32
CA ARG A 10 -5.76 -34.58 -23.04
C ARG A 10 -6.19 -33.46 -22.10
N ARG A 11 -5.69 -32.27 -22.33
CA ARG A 11 -6.15 -31.08 -21.61
C ARG A 11 -6.86 -30.15 -22.60
N ALA A 12 -8.08 -29.77 -22.30
CA ALA A 12 -8.76 -28.70 -23.01
C ALA A 12 -8.18 -27.36 -22.54
N LEU A 13 -8.19 -26.35 -23.45
CA LEU A 13 -7.89 -24.99 -23.07
C LEU A 13 -9.14 -24.48 -22.31
N GLU A 14 -8.98 -24.34 -21.00
CA GLU A 14 -10.05 -23.89 -20.11
C GLU A 14 -9.51 -22.76 -19.28
N ASP A 15 -10.31 -21.73 -19.07
CA ASP A 15 -10.02 -20.69 -18.10
C ASP A 15 -9.98 -21.27 -16.68
N ASP A 16 -9.28 -20.61 -15.78
CA ASP A 16 -9.11 -21.03 -14.38
C ASP A 16 -8.44 -22.41 -14.19
N TRP A 17 -7.57 -22.83 -15.10
CA TRP A 17 -6.86 -24.13 -15.06
C TRP A 17 -6.09 -24.39 -13.76
N ARG A 18 -5.80 -23.35 -12.97
CA ARG A 18 -5.12 -23.46 -11.65
C ARG A 18 -6.08 -23.77 -10.50
N ARG A 19 -7.40 -23.59 -10.70
CA ARG A 19 -8.38 -23.84 -9.63
C ARG A 19 -8.79 -25.32 -9.60
N ARG A 20 -8.57 -25.94 -8.46
CA ARG A 20 -8.89 -27.35 -8.23
C ARG A 20 -10.42 -27.63 -8.18
N LYS A 21 -11.23 -26.60 -7.87
CA LYS A 21 -12.70 -26.67 -7.79
C LYS A 21 -13.29 -25.59 -8.68
N LYS A 22 -13.80 -25.99 -9.82
CA LYS A 22 -14.47 -25.09 -10.79
C LYS A 22 -15.97 -24.90 -10.49
N GLU A 23 -16.50 -25.62 -9.50
CA GLU A 23 -17.93 -25.68 -9.23
C GLU A 23 -18.54 -24.36 -8.73
N MET A 24 -17.71 -23.37 -8.32
CA MET A 24 -18.23 -22.07 -7.85
C MET A 24 -18.31 -20.98 -8.93
N SER A 25 -17.67 -21.15 -10.10
CA SER A 25 -17.74 -20.13 -11.17
C SER A 25 -18.90 -20.35 -12.13
N THR A 26 -19.40 -21.58 -12.25
CA THR A 26 -20.58 -21.93 -13.07
C THR A 26 -21.91 -21.50 -12.46
N PHE A 27 -21.95 -21.13 -11.16
CA PHE A 27 -23.19 -20.70 -10.52
C PHE A 27 -23.64 -19.29 -10.96
N ASN A 28 -22.76 -18.49 -11.53
CA ASN A 28 -23.07 -17.13 -11.96
C ASN A 28 -23.38 -16.98 -13.46
N GLU A 29 -23.03 -17.98 -14.29
CA GLU A 29 -23.31 -17.96 -15.74
C GLU A 29 -24.66 -18.62 -16.09
N ASN A 30 -25.17 -19.52 -15.25
CA ASN A 30 -26.47 -20.19 -15.49
C ASN A 30 -27.67 -19.41 -14.97
N MET A 31 -27.50 -18.22 -14.39
CA MET A 31 -28.62 -17.38 -13.95
C MET A 31 -29.12 -16.39 -14.99
N ALA A 32 -28.53 -16.40 -16.19
CA ALA A 32 -28.88 -15.43 -17.24
C ALA A 32 -29.72 -16.01 -18.39
N ASP A 33 -29.99 -17.33 -18.43
CA ASP A 33 -30.65 -17.95 -19.61
C ASP A 33 -31.82 -18.88 -19.33
N GLU A 34 -32.44 -18.88 -18.13
CA GLU A 34 -33.70 -19.61 -17.89
C GLU A 34 -34.69 -18.77 -17.09
N THR A 35 -35.36 -17.87 -17.79
CA THR A 35 -36.69 -17.40 -17.40
C THR A 35 -37.68 -17.80 -18.49
N GLU A 36 -38.23 -18.99 -18.35
CA GLU A 36 -39.60 -19.38 -18.78
C GLU A 36 -39.78 -20.87 -18.50
N ASP A 37 -40.29 -21.25 -17.37
CA ASP A 37 -41.54 -22.02 -17.21
C ASP A 37 -41.83 -22.28 -15.71
N ALA A 38 -43.10 -22.22 -15.42
CA ALA A 38 -43.72 -22.22 -14.12
C ALA A 38 -43.57 -23.54 -13.33
N SER A 39 -43.43 -23.49 -11.99
CA SER A 39 -44.43 -24.13 -11.12
C SER A 39 -44.24 -23.71 -9.65
N GLU A 40 -45.35 -23.42 -9.03
CA GLU A 40 -45.56 -23.12 -7.63
C GLU A 40 -44.88 -24.14 -6.70
N GLY A 41 -44.07 -23.65 -5.77
CA GLY A 41 -43.43 -24.43 -4.72
C GLY A 41 -42.86 -23.55 -3.65
N GLU A 42 -43.69 -23.25 -2.64
CA GLU A 42 -43.37 -22.87 -1.27
C GLU A 42 -42.14 -21.94 -1.05
N VAL A 43 -42.43 -20.65 -1.02
CA VAL A 43 -41.52 -19.62 -0.52
C VAL A 43 -41.35 -19.85 0.97
N GLY A 44 -40.31 -20.59 1.33
CA GLY A 44 -39.81 -20.61 2.70
C GLY A 44 -39.42 -19.19 3.07
N GLU A 45 -40.16 -18.66 4.01
CA GLU A 45 -39.99 -17.41 4.74
C GLU A 45 -38.53 -17.26 5.17
N LEU A 46 -37.71 -16.53 4.39
CA LEU A 46 -36.43 -16.06 4.83
C LEU A 46 -36.70 -15.01 5.90
N ALA A 47 -36.72 -15.49 7.14
CA ALA A 47 -36.76 -14.68 8.32
C ALA A 47 -35.76 -13.54 8.22
N THR A 48 -36.25 -12.34 7.99
CA THR A 48 -35.61 -11.11 8.41
C THR A 48 -35.66 -11.08 9.92
N ASP A 49 -34.83 -11.90 10.56
CA ASP A 49 -34.69 -11.85 12.00
C ASP A 49 -33.47 -11.07 12.38
N SER A 50 -33.77 -9.91 12.98
CA SER A 50 -33.06 -9.28 14.07
C SER A 50 -31.54 -9.01 13.88
N LEU A 51 -31.27 -7.84 13.35
CA LEU A 51 -30.03 -7.10 13.66
C LEU A 51 -30.11 -6.44 15.05
N GLU A 52 -30.54 -7.18 16.08
CA GLU A 52 -30.45 -6.72 17.47
C GLU A 52 -30.42 -7.92 18.44
N ALA A 53 -29.24 -8.47 18.63
CA ALA A 53 -28.83 -9.05 19.90
C ALA A 53 -27.32 -9.27 19.85
N GLY A 54 -26.59 -8.70 20.79
CA GLY A 54 -25.18 -8.95 21.01
C GLY A 54 -24.87 -10.43 21.26
N LEU A 55 -24.73 -11.17 20.20
CA LEU A 55 -24.14 -12.49 20.18
C LEU A 55 -22.68 -12.28 19.80
N GLU A 56 -21.80 -12.38 20.78
CA GLU A 56 -20.40 -12.66 20.48
C GLU A 56 -20.37 -13.85 19.52
N PRO A 57 -19.76 -13.73 18.34
CA PRO A 57 -19.70 -14.83 17.40
C PRO A 57 -18.97 -15.99 18.07
N ALA A 58 -19.66 -17.13 18.22
CA ALA A 58 -19.03 -18.33 18.75
C ALA A 58 -17.79 -18.63 17.90
N ALA A 59 -16.60 -18.65 18.53
CA ALA A 59 -15.35 -18.92 17.85
C ALA A 59 -15.46 -20.26 17.11
N SER A 60 -15.28 -20.24 15.79
CA SER A 60 -15.30 -21.43 14.94
C SER A 60 -13.90 -21.65 14.36
N ASP A 61 -13.36 -22.83 14.61
CA ASP A 61 -12.04 -23.25 14.05
C ASP A 61 -12.18 -23.84 12.64
N ASP A 62 -13.40 -24.02 12.12
CA ASP A 62 -13.61 -24.57 10.78
C ASP A 62 -13.49 -23.47 9.70
N PRO A 63 -12.44 -23.54 8.82
CA PRO A 63 -12.23 -22.55 7.75
C PRO A 63 -13.31 -22.55 6.66
N LYS A 64 -14.34 -23.38 6.78
CA LYS A 64 -15.50 -23.39 5.87
C LYS A 64 -16.67 -22.59 6.40
N THR A 65 -16.64 -22.15 7.64
CA THR A 65 -17.70 -21.38 8.26
C THR A 65 -17.48 -19.89 8.08
N ARG A 66 -18.55 -19.12 8.01
CA ARG A 66 -18.50 -17.66 7.94
C ARG A 66 -17.90 -17.07 9.22
N GLU A 67 -18.19 -17.66 10.34
CA GLU A 67 -17.77 -17.26 11.69
C GLU A 67 -16.24 -17.27 11.82
N TYR A 68 -15.57 -18.27 11.23
CA TYR A 68 -14.10 -18.34 11.16
C TYR A 68 -13.47 -17.08 10.55
N TYR A 69 -14.07 -16.54 9.49
CA TYR A 69 -13.54 -15.34 8.83
C TYR A 69 -13.92 -14.06 9.54
N ILE A 70 -15.13 -14.01 10.13
CA ILE A 70 -15.61 -12.83 10.85
C ILE A 70 -14.73 -12.56 12.08
N GLN A 71 -14.35 -13.59 12.83
CA GLN A 71 -13.49 -13.44 14.01
C GLN A 71 -12.07 -12.95 13.68
N GLN A 72 -11.63 -13.05 12.42
CA GLN A 72 -10.32 -12.53 11.96
C GLN A 72 -10.38 -11.07 11.50
N LEU A 73 -11.59 -10.49 11.42
CA LEU A 73 -11.73 -9.10 11.02
C LEU A 73 -11.53 -8.17 12.23
N PRO A 74 -10.86 -7.04 12.04
CA PRO A 74 -10.70 -6.03 13.08
C PRO A 74 -12.03 -5.30 13.29
N LEU A 75 -12.92 -5.85 14.12
CA LEU A 75 -14.25 -5.29 14.36
C LEU A 75 -14.29 -4.38 15.58
N THR A 76 -13.39 -4.57 16.54
CA THR A 76 -13.30 -3.68 17.69
C THR A 76 -12.53 -2.41 17.36
N PRO A 77 -12.81 -1.28 18.04
CA PRO A 77 -12.05 -0.05 17.85
C PRO A 77 -10.52 -0.24 18.07
N GLU A 78 -10.15 -1.09 19.04
CA GLU A 78 -8.77 -1.43 19.34
C GLU A 78 -8.10 -2.18 18.19
N ASP A 79 -8.77 -3.17 17.61
CA ASP A 79 -8.26 -3.95 16.49
C ASP A 79 -8.13 -3.09 15.22
N ILE A 80 -9.10 -2.20 14.99
CA ILE A 80 -9.03 -1.23 13.88
C ILE A 80 -7.83 -0.31 14.06
N GLN A 81 -7.59 0.17 15.28
CA GLN A 81 -6.45 1.03 15.57
C GLN A 81 -5.12 0.28 15.38
N ALA A 82 -5.02 -0.95 15.87
CA ALA A 82 -3.85 -1.80 15.65
C ALA A 82 -3.60 -2.07 14.16
N SER A 83 -4.64 -2.37 13.41
CA SER A 83 -4.57 -2.55 11.95
C SER A 83 -4.12 -1.27 11.23
N ASN A 84 -4.63 -0.10 11.65
CA ASN A 84 -4.25 1.19 11.08
C ASN A 84 -2.77 1.51 11.29
N ILE A 85 -2.20 1.18 12.45
CA ILE A 85 -0.76 1.35 12.71
C ILE A 85 0.07 0.52 11.74
N ILE A 86 -0.33 -0.74 11.50
CA ILE A 86 0.37 -1.61 10.54
C ILE A 86 0.27 -1.06 9.12
N ILE A 87 -0.88 -0.51 8.73
CA ILE A 87 -1.07 0.10 7.41
C ILE A 87 -0.24 1.38 7.27
N GLU A 88 -0.19 2.20 8.32
CA GLU A 88 0.63 3.42 8.38
C GLU A 88 2.10 3.11 8.14
N ASP A 89 2.67 2.17 8.92
CA ASP A 89 4.05 1.72 8.76
C ASP A 89 4.29 1.08 7.40
N GLY A 90 3.33 0.30 6.90
CA GLY A 90 3.39 -0.33 5.58
C GLY A 90 3.47 0.69 4.44
N LEU A 91 2.65 1.75 4.47
CA LEU A 91 2.67 2.82 3.48
C LEU A 91 3.97 3.63 3.54
N TYR A 92 4.47 3.95 4.75
CA TYR A 92 5.74 4.64 4.92
C TYR A 92 6.90 3.81 4.35
N ASN A 93 7.00 2.54 4.71
CA ASN A 93 8.04 1.64 4.21
C ASN A 93 7.95 1.46 2.69
N MET A 94 6.75 1.36 2.14
CA MET A 94 6.53 1.29 0.68
C MET A 94 7.08 2.53 -0.02
N ALA A 95 6.79 3.73 0.50
CA ALA A 95 7.31 4.98 -0.04
C ALA A 95 8.84 5.03 0.01
N MET A 96 9.44 4.58 1.13
CA MET A 96 10.90 4.50 1.27
C MET A 96 11.53 3.51 0.30
N ILE A 97 10.89 2.37 0.04
CA ILE A 97 11.36 1.38 -0.95
C ILE A 97 11.33 1.98 -2.36
N TYR A 98 10.24 2.64 -2.74
CA TYR A 98 10.17 3.33 -4.04
C TYR A 98 11.28 4.37 -4.19
N LYS A 99 11.53 5.16 -3.13
CA LYS A 99 12.58 6.19 -3.15
C LYS A 99 13.99 5.61 -3.20
N ASP A 100 14.32 4.64 -2.33
CA ASP A 100 15.70 4.23 -2.07
C ASP A 100 16.15 2.99 -2.86
N LYS A 101 15.21 2.12 -3.24
CA LYS A 101 15.53 0.85 -3.91
C LYS A 101 15.14 0.85 -5.38
N LEU A 102 14.03 1.47 -5.72
CA LEU A 102 13.52 1.51 -7.09
C LEU A 102 13.84 2.85 -7.78
N GLU A 103 14.23 3.87 -7.00
CA GLU A 103 14.52 5.25 -7.47
C GLU A 103 13.35 5.85 -8.26
N ASP A 104 12.13 5.38 -7.98
CA ASP A 104 10.89 5.85 -8.60
C ASP A 104 10.30 6.99 -7.77
N ILE A 105 10.74 8.21 -8.06
CA ILE A 105 10.31 9.42 -7.37
C ILE A 105 8.79 9.68 -7.50
N PRO A 106 8.15 9.52 -8.67
CA PRO A 106 6.72 9.64 -8.81
C PRO A 106 5.93 8.72 -7.88
N LEU A 107 6.21 7.42 -7.89
CA LEU A 107 5.53 6.44 -7.03
C LEU A 107 5.83 6.67 -5.54
N ALA A 108 7.05 7.06 -5.19
CA ALA A 108 7.40 7.42 -3.82
C ALA A 108 6.58 8.63 -3.32
N THR A 109 6.44 9.66 -4.16
CA THR A 109 5.64 10.85 -3.82
C THR A 109 4.16 10.49 -3.64
N GLU A 110 3.59 9.71 -4.55
CA GLU A 110 2.20 9.23 -4.46
C GLU A 110 1.96 8.43 -3.18
N ALA A 111 2.89 7.56 -2.80
CA ALA A 111 2.78 6.76 -1.58
C ALA A 111 2.83 7.63 -0.31
N PHE A 112 3.68 8.67 -0.26
CA PHE A 112 3.70 9.62 0.85
C PHE A 112 2.44 10.48 0.89
N GLU A 113 1.91 10.92 -0.24
CA GLU A 113 0.65 11.67 -0.31
C GLU A 113 -0.54 10.82 0.13
N GLU A 114 -0.57 9.54 -0.24
CA GLU A 114 -1.58 8.59 0.23
C GLU A 114 -1.49 8.38 1.74
N LEU A 115 -0.28 8.27 2.29
CA LEU A 115 -0.05 8.17 3.73
C LEU A 115 -0.59 9.41 4.46
N GLU A 116 -0.24 10.62 4.00
CA GLU A 116 -0.74 11.88 4.57
C GLU A 116 -2.26 11.98 4.47
N ARG A 117 -2.84 11.58 3.34
CA ARG A 117 -4.29 11.61 3.10
C ARG A 117 -5.07 10.70 4.04
N ARG A 118 -4.57 9.48 4.26
CA ARG A 118 -5.24 8.49 5.12
C ARG A 118 -4.98 8.71 6.60
N PHE A 119 -3.77 9.10 6.93
CA PHE A 119 -3.29 9.24 8.31
C PHE A 119 -2.63 10.62 8.52
N PRO A 120 -3.40 11.71 8.60
CA PRO A 120 -2.84 13.07 8.67
C PRO A 120 -2.05 13.38 9.95
N LYS A 121 -2.05 12.48 10.92
CA LYS A 121 -1.29 12.59 12.19
C LYS A 121 -0.42 11.36 12.44
N HIS A 122 0.06 10.73 11.37
CA HIS A 122 0.88 9.53 11.51
C HIS A 122 2.24 9.83 12.17
N SER A 123 2.84 8.79 12.74
CA SER A 123 4.11 8.89 13.50
C SER A 123 5.27 9.43 12.67
N HIS A 124 5.30 9.11 11.37
CA HIS A 124 6.35 9.50 10.42
C HIS A 124 6.09 10.80 9.67
N LEU A 125 5.15 11.65 10.14
CA LEU A 125 4.72 12.85 9.39
C LEU A 125 5.87 13.83 9.13
N LEU A 126 6.69 14.10 10.13
CA LEU A 126 7.85 14.97 10.04
C LEU A 126 8.84 14.48 8.97
N GLU A 127 9.18 13.20 9.05
CA GLU A 127 10.13 12.58 8.13
C GLU A 127 9.55 12.52 6.72
N SER A 128 8.28 12.19 6.57
CA SER A 128 7.59 12.15 5.28
C SER A 128 7.65 13.50 4.56
N TYR A 129 7.36 14.60 5.26
CA TYR A 129 7.46 15.94 4.69
C TYR A 129 8.88 16.27 4.23
N TYR A 130 9.86 15.91 5.04
CA TYR A 130 11.26 16.12 4.68
C TYR A 130 11.68 15.28 3.47
N GLN A 131 11.29 14.01 3.40
CA GLN A 131 11.61 13.13 2.27
C GLN A 131 10.99 13.64 0.96
N VAL A 132 9.72 14.04 0.98
CA VAL A 132 9.08 14.60 -0.23
C VAL A 132 9.74 15.91 -0.66
N TYR A 133 10.10 16.77 0.30
CA TYR A 133 10.87 17.98 0.01
C TYR A 133 12.20 17.69 -0.69
N LEU A 134 13.00 16.74 -0.19
CA LEU A 134 14.26 16.35 -0.82
C LEU A 134 14.07 15.74 -2.21
N MET A 135 13.07 14.86 -2.39
CA MET A 135 12.75 14.30 -3.70
C MET A 135 12.36 15.39 -4.71
N ALA A 136 11.53 16.35 -4.27
CA ALA A 136 11.12 17.47 -5.10
C ALA A 136 12.31 18.36 -5.53
N LEU A 137 13.28 18.60 -4.62
CA LEU A 137 14.52 19.32 -4.95
C LEU A 137 15.36 18.57 -6.00
N ARG A 138 15.53 17.25 -5.83
CA ARG A 138 16.32 16.41 -6.74
C ARG A 138 15.67 16.31 -8.13
N SER A 139 14.33 16.20 -8.18
CA SER A 139 13.58 16.16 -9.44
C SER A 139 13.40 17.53 -10.10
N GLY A 140 13.82 18.61 -9.43
CA GLY A 140 13.65 19.98 -9.93
C GLY A 140 12.23 20.55 -9.81
N ASN A 141 11.31 19.87 -9.11
CA ASN A 141 9.95 20.34 -8.90
C ASN A 141 9.90 21.39 -7.78
N GLN A 142 10.17 22.64 -8.13
CA GLN A 142 10.23 23.76 -7.19
C GLN A 142 8.90 24.04 -6.49
N ALA A 143 7.78 23.82 -7.19
CA ALA A 143 6.43 24.06 -6.61
C ALA A 143 6.17 23.08 -5.48
N LEU A 144 6.43 21.80 -5.69
CA LEU A 144 6.27 20.76 -4.68
C LEU A 144 7.25 20.96 -3.52
N ALA A 145 8.51 21.28 -3.81
CA ALA A 145 9.51 21.58 -2.79
C ALA A 145 9.09 22.74 -1.88
N ALA A 146 8.61 23.85 -2.47
CA ALA A 146 8.12 24.99 -1.70
C ALA A 146 6.88 24.63 -0.84
N ALA A 147 5.96 23.83 -1.37
CA ALA A 147 4.77 23.40 -0.64
C ALA A 147 5.15 22.57 0.60
N TYR A 148 6.02 21.58 0.45
CA TYR A 148 6.42 20.71 1.57
C TYR A 148 7.39 21.41 2.54
N LYS A 149 8.24 22.32 2.06
CA LYS A 149 9.01 23.23 2.93
C LYS A 149 8.09 24.04 3.84
N ASN A 150 7.06 24.64 3.28
CA ASN A 150 6.09 25.41 4.06
C ASN A 150 5.32 24.52 5.05
N LYS A 151 4.83 23.34 4.63
CA LYS A 151 4.18 22.38 5.53
C LYS A 151 5.09 22.03 6.72
N LEU A 152 6.34 21.72 6.45
CA LEU A 152 7.32 21.32 7.46
C LEU A 152 7.60 22.44 8.45
N VAL A 153 7.90 23.66 7.98
CA VAL A 153 8.20 24.81 8.85
C VAL A 153 6.97 25.25 9.64
N THR A 154 5.76 25.12 9.06
CA THR A 154 4.54 25.52 9.76
C THR A 154 4.12 24.51 10.81
N THR A 155 4.26 23.21 10.51
CA THR A 155 3.83 22.13 11.42
C THR A 155 4.86 21.81 12.49
N PHE A 156 6.15 21.90 12.15
CA PHE A 156 7.25 21.52 13.02
C PHE A 156 8.37 22.59 13.05
N PRO A 157 8.12 23.81 13.50
CA PRO A 157 9.07 24.93 13.42
C PRO A 157 10.35 24.70 14.22
N GLU A 158 10.30 23.93 15.31
CA GLU A 158 11.42 23.65 16.19
C GLU A 158 12.18 22.37 15.83
N SER A 159 11.80 21.68 14.74
CA SER A 159 12.49 20.47 14.33
C SER A 159 13.86 20.77 13.71
N ASP A 160 14.80 19.86 13.90
CA ASP A 160 16.12 19.94 13.28
C ASP A 160 16.04 20.08 11.75
N TYR A 161 15.04 19.46 11.14
CA TYR A 161 14.79 19.58 9.70
C TYR A 161 14.35 20.99 9.30
N ALA A 162 13.48 21.62 10.07
CA ALA A 162 13.04 23.00 9.78
C ALA A 162 14.19 23.98 9.94
N VAL A 163 15.02 23.81 10.98
CA VAL A 163 16.23 24.62 11.21
C VAL A 163 17.23 24.44 10.06
N ALA A 164 17.47 23.19 9.63
CA ALA A 164 18.38 22.92 8.52
C ALA A 164 17.91 23.54 7.20
N ILE A 165 16.60 23.44 6.90
CA ILE A 165 16.00 23.98 5.68
C ILE A 165 15.95 25.53 5.68
N ALA A 166 16.00 26.15 6.86
CA ALA A 166 16.08 27.59 6.98
C ALA A 166 17.43 28.18 6.52
N ASP A 167 18.50 27.38 6.45
CA ASP A 167 19.77 27.80 5.90
C ASP A 167 19.63 28.15 4.40
N PRO A 168 19.97 29.37 3.97
CA PRO A 168 19.91 29.77 2.57
C PRO A 168 20.72 28.90 1.63
N ASN A 169 21.82 28.30 2.12
CA ASN A 169 22.71 27.45 1.35
C ASN A 169 22.26 25.98 1.30
N TYR A 170 21.25 25.58 2.08
CA TYR A 170 20.84 24.20 2.21
C TYR A 170 20.44 23.57 0.86
N GLU A 171 19.60 24.26 0.09
CA GLU A 171 19.14 23.78 -1.22
C GLU A 171 20.32 23.66 -2.22
N TYR A 172 21.27 24.59 -2.18
CA TYR A 172 22.46 24.51 -2.99
C TYR A 172 23.34 23.32 -2.58
N ASN A 173 23.56 23.13 -1.30
CA ASN A 173 24.35 22.03 -0.77
C ASN A 173 23.77 20.66 -1.11
N ILE A 174 22.44 20.48 -1.04
CA ILE A 174 21.78 19.24 -1.44
C ILE A 174 21.99 18.95 -2.93
N ARG A 175 21.85 19.94 -3.80
CA ARG A 175 22.05 19.76 -5.26
C ARG A 175 23.51 19.50 -5.64
N MET A 176 24.43 19.99 -4.83
CA MET A 176 25.87 19.87 -5.08
C MET A 176 26.52 18.76 -4.25
N MET A 177 25.76 17.99 -3.49
CA MET A 177 26.29 17.00 -2.54
C MET A 177 27.27 16.02 -3.21
N ASP A 178 26.95 15.49 -4.38
CA ASP A 178 27.83 14.56 -5.10
C ASP A 178 29.17 15.25 -5.50
N LYS A 179 29.08 16.48 -5.99
CA LYS A 179 30.31 17.26 -6.35
C LYS A 179 31.14 17.63 -5.14
N VAL A 180 30.51 17.93 -4.00
CA VAL A 180 31.19 18.21 -2.74
C VAL A 180 31.90 16.95 -2.23
N GLN A 181 31.23 15.80 -2.28
CA GLN A 181 31.86 14.53 -1.94
C GLN A 181 33.04 14.23 -2.81
N ASP A 182 32.94 14.35 -4.13
CA ASP A 182 34.03 14.16 -5.06
C ASP A 182 35.22 15.10 -4.74
N SER A 183 34.95 16.37 -4.44
CA SER A 183 36.01 17.34 -4.10
C SER A 183 36.75 17.01 -2.79
N ILE A 184 36.01 16.50 -1.79
CA ILE A 184 36.58 16.07 -0.51
C ILE A 184 37.48 14.85 -0.69
N TYR A 185 37.13 13.92 -1.58
CA TYR A 185 37.93 12.73 -1.86
C TYR A 185 39.12 13.01 -2.79
N GLN A 186 38.99 13.94 -3.72
CA GLN A 186 40.09 14.26 -4.69
C GLN A 186 41.32 14.80 -4.00
N ALA A 187 41.19 15.67 -3.01
CA ALA A 187 42.35 16.28 -2.33
C ALA A 187 43.23 15.26 -1.57
N PRO A 188 42.65 14.38 -0.71
CA PRO A 188 43.43 13.31 -0.05
C PRO A 188 44.01 12.30 -1.05
N TYR A 189 43.25 11.96 -2.10
CA TYR A 189 43.68 11.00 -3.12
C TYR A 189 44.89 11.53 -3.92
N ALA A 190 44.87 12.81 -4.29
CA ALA A 190 45.99 13.45 -4.95
C ALA A 190 47.24 13.47 -4.06
N SER A 191 47.12 13.72 -2.76
CA SER A 191 48.25 13.70 -1.80
C SER A 191 48.74 12.27 -1.52
N TYR A 192 47.93 11.24 -1.69
CA TYR A 192 48.36 9.84 -1.58
C TYR A 192 49.19 9.38 -2.80
N LEU A 193 48.91 9.93 -3.99
CA LEU A 193 49.60 9.58 -5.23
C LEU A 193 50.90 10.37 -5.44
N ALA A 194 51.13 11.44 -4.66
CA ALA A 194 52.36 12.26 -4.72
C ALA A 194 53.46 11.70 -3.80
#